data_9766340cfb18fa982935f2637ffaaf88
#
_entry.id   9766340cfb18fa982935f2637ffaaf88
#
_cell.length_a   1.000
_cell.length_b   1.000
_cell.length_c   1.000
_cell.angle_alpha   90.00
_cell.angle_beta   90.00
_cell.angle_gamma   90.00
#
_symmetry.space_group_name_H-M   'P 1'
#
loop_
_entity.id
_entity.type
_entity.pdbx_description
1 polymer ?
#
loop_
_entity_poly.entity_id
_entity_poly.type
_entity_poly.pdbx_seq_one_letter_code
_entity_poly.pdbx_strand_id
1 'polypeptide(L)'
;MIRCVVFDFDGTIRQSVSIKHEAYFVAVRGIERGDEIFRDIIRDFPTMTRFSGCALFAERARTLGIDTPSGEELAERYSRACEDAIAACPEVPGAGAFLDWLRPQGIDCFVVSGTPQVPLRETVRRIGLEDRFVDVLGDPTGKPQHYADILARTGHAPETLLAIGDGDDDKAAAFSVGGQFVRVKGGAGAVQTGEWAVNALTEICAIPELVFP
;
A
#
# COMPACT_ATOMS: atom_id res chain seq x y z
N MET A 1 -15.84 1.17 -19.50
CA MET A 1 -14.94 2.34 -19.62
C MET A 1 -14.54 2.78 -18.22
N ILE A 2 -13.26 2.86 -17.93
CA ILE A 2 -12.72 3.24 -16.61
C ILE A 2 -13.02 4.70 -16.31
N ARG A 3 -13.50 4.99 -15.12
CA ARG A 3 -13.83 6.34 -14.62
C ARG A 3 -13.13 6.67 -13.31
N CYS A 4 -12.74 5.63 -12.57
CA CYS A 4 -12.09 5.76 -11.28
C CYS A 4 -10.90 4.82 -11.21
N VAL A 5 -9.73 5.32 -10.78
CA VAL A 5 -8.53 4.52 -10.55
C VAL A 5 -8.12 4.68 -9.10
N VAL A 6 -7.98 3.56 -8.40
CA VAL A 6 -7.53 3.49 -7.01
C VAL A 6 -6.15 2.84 -6.99
N PHE A 7 -5.15 3.57 -6.51
CA PHE A 7 -3.78 3.10 -6.38
C PHE A 7 -3.50 2.69 -4.93
N ASP A 8 -2.87 1.54 -4.73
CA ASP A 8 -2.08 1.37 -3.52
C ASP A 8 -0.83 2.27 -3.59
N PHE A 9 -0.15 2.46 -2.47
CA PHE A 9 1.01 3.35 -2.41
C PHE A 9 2.33 2.60 -2.42
N ASP A 10 2.51 1.66 -1.50
CA ASP A 10 3.76 0.94 -1.27
C ASP A 10 3.90 -0.25 -2.22
N GLY A 11 4.95 -0.27 -3.04
CA GLY A 11 5.09 -1.29 -4.11
C GLY A 11 4.28 -0.98 -5.38
N THR A 12 3.48 0.08 -5.37
CA THR A 12 2.61 0.48 -6.48
C THR A 12 2.97 1.86 -7.04
N ILE A 13 3.03 2.91 -6.21
CA ILE A 13 3.54 4.23 -6.61
C ILE A 13 5.02 4.36 -6.25
N ARG A 14 5.43 3.85 -5.08
CA ARG A 14 6.80 3.91 -4.57
C ARG A 14 7.38 2.52 -4.35
N GLN A 15 8.68 2.33 -4.64
CA GLN A 15 9.39 1.07 -4.40
C GLN A 15 9.76 0.94 -2.91
N SER A 16 8.78 0.97 -2.03
CA SER A 16 8.94 1.10 -0.58
C SER A 16 8.75 -0.20 0.23
N VAL A 17 8.40 -1.31 -0.42
CA VAL A 17 8.13 -2.59 0.27
C VAL A 17 9.33 -3.07 1.08
N SER A 18 10.54 -3.06 0.50
CA SER A 18 11.77 -3.46 1.21
C SER A 18 12.09 -2.53 2.37
N ILE A 19 11.84 -1.22 2.21
CA ILE A 19 12.04 -0.21 3.27
C ILE A 19 11.13 -0.51 4.45
N LYS A 20 9.88 -0.84 4.21
CA LYS A 20 8.93 -1.22 5.26
C LYS A 20 9.32 -2.49 5.99
N HIS A 21 9.83 -3.49 5.28
CA HIS A 21 10.36 -4.69 5.92
C HIS A 21 11.58 -4.38 6.79
N GLU A 22 12.54 -3.61 6.27
CA GLU A 22 13.74 -3.21 7.01
C GLU A 22 13.40 -2.39 8.27
N ALA A 23 12.39 -1.55 8.22
CA ALA A 23 11.99 -0.72 9.35
C ALA A 23 11.56 -1.53 10.59
N TYR A 24 11.02 -2.74 10.42
CA TYR A 24 10.75 -3.63 11.55
C TYR A 24 12.03 -4.04 12.29
N PHE A 25 13.09 -4.38 11.56
CA PHE A 25 14.37 -4.74 12.14
C PHE A 25 15.08 -3.54 12.78
N VAL A 26 14.90 -2.35 12.20
CA VAL A 26 15.37 -1.10 12.83
C VAL A 26 14.62 -0.83 14.14
N ALA A 27 13.31 -1.04 14.19
CA ALA A 27 12.51 -0.80 15.38
C ALA A 27 12.90 -1.69 16.57
N VAL A 28 13.31 -2.94 16.30
CA VAL A 28 13.70 -3.91 17.35
C VAL A 28 15.20 -3.98 17.59
N ARG A 29 15.98 -3.09 16.97
CA ARG A 29 17.45 -3.06 17.13
C ARG A 29 17.83 -2.90 18.60
N GLY A 30 18.75 -3.77 19.06
CA GLY A 30 19.23 -3.80 20.44
C GLY A 30 18.35 -4.61 21.40
N ILE A 31 17.27 -5.20 20.95
CA ILE A 31 16.46 -6.16 21.71
C ILE A 31 16.99 -7.56 21.48
N GLU A 32 17.17 -8.33 22.56
CA GLU A 32 17.62 -9.72 22.49
C GLU A 32 16.69 -10.54 21.58
N ARG A 33 17.26 -11.27 20.62
CA ARG A 33 16.54 -12.06 19.62
C ARG A 33 15.53 -11.27 18.78
N GLY A 34 15.62 -9.94 18.75
CA GLY A 34 14.65 -9.06 18.09
C GLY A 34 14.42 -9.43 16.62
N ASP A 35 15.50 -9.61 15.85
CA ASP A 35 15.42 -9.98 14.44
C ASP A 35 14.79 -11.36 14.20
N GLU A 36 15.08 -12.35 15.07
CA GLU A 36 14.53 -13.70 14.98
C GLU A 36 13.03 -13.68 15.19
N ILE A 37 12.58 -13.06 16.27
CA ILE A 37 11.16 -12.94 16.62
C ILE A 37 10.39 -12.23 15.52
N PHE A 38 10.94 -11.14 14.97
CA PHE A 38 10.25 -10.39 13.91
C PHE A 38 10.17 -11.13 12.58
N ARG A 39 11.23 -11.89 12.19
CA ARG A 39 11.17 -12.76 11.00
C ARG A 39 10.05 -13.79 11.09
N ASP A 40 9.88 -14.40 12.25
CA ASP A 40 8.79 -15.34 12.48
C ASP A 40 7.42 -14.66 12.37
N ILE A 41 7.27 -13.45 12.90
CA ILE A 41 6.03 -12.67 12.80
C ILE A 41 5.71 -12.33 11.35
N ILE A 42 6.69 -11.83 10.58
CA ILE A 42 6.50 -11.51 9.15
C ILE A 42 6.07 -12.74 8.35
N ARG A 43 6.69 -13.90 8.62
CA ARG A 43 6.33 -15.17 7.97
C ARG A 43 4.91 -15.62 8.30
N ASP A 44 4.53 -15.53 9.58
CA ASP A 44 3.25 -16.05 10.09
C ASP A 44 2.07 -15.10 9.80
N PHE A 45 2.34 -13.80 9.68
CA PHE A 45 1.34 -12.73 9.49
C PHE A 45 1.75 -11.74 8.38
N PRO A 46 1.79 -12.16 7.11
CA PRO A 46 2.31 -11.34 6.00
C PRO A 46 1.50 -10.06 5.71
N THR A 47 0.25 -9.99 6.16
CA THR A 47 -0.65 -8.85 5.96
C THR A 47 -0.80 -7.94 7.19
N MET A 48 0.07 -8.09 8.18
CA MET A 48 0.02 -7.30 9.41
C MET A 48 0.28 -5.81 9.14
N THR A 49 -0.38 -4.95 9.93
CA THR A 49 -0.04 -3.53 10.01
C THR A 49 1.17 -3.33 10.93
N ARG A 50 1.80 -2.14 10.89
CA ARG A 50 2.87 -1.79 11.84
C ARG A 50 2.44 -1.92 13.29
N PHE A 51 1.19 -1.57 13.60
CA PHE A 51 0.67 -1.62 14.96
C PHE A 51 0.46 -3.06 15.43
N SER A 52 -0.20 -3.90 14.61
CA SER A 52 -0.41 -5.30 14.97
C SER A 52 0.89 -6.10 15.02
N GLY A 53 1.82 -5.85 14.10
CA GLY A 53 3.13 -6.51 14.10
C GLY A 53 3.99 -6.14 15.31
N CYS A 54 4.06 -4.85 15.67
CA CYS A 54 4.78 -4.38 16.85
C CYS A 54 4.13 -4.84 18.16
N ALA A 55 2.80 -4.91 18.22
CA ALA A 55 2.09 -5.45 19.38
C ALA A 55 2.37 -6.95 19.57
N LEU A 56 2.31 -7.74 18.50
CA LEU A 56 2.67 -9.17 18.50
C LEU A 56 4.12 -9.39 18.93
N PHE A 57 5.05 -8.53 18.44
CA PHE A 57 6.45 -8.61 18.87
C PHE A 57 6.59 -8.41 20.36
N ALA A 58 5.99 -7.35 20.91
CA ALA A 58 6.07 -7.03 22.34
C ALA A 58 5.44 -8.13 23.20
N GLU A 59 4.38 -8.79 22.73
CA GLU A 59 3.75 -9.94 23.40
C GLU A 59 4.66 -11.16 23.38
N ARG A 60 5.19 -11.55 22.21
CA ARG A 60 6.10 -12.71 22.08
C ARG A 60 7.38 -12.52 22.89
N ALA A 61 8.00 -11.35 22.83
CA ALA A 61 9.20 -11.02 23.60
C ALA A 61 8.96 -11.16 25.11
N ARG A 62 7.85 -10.60 25.63
CA ARG A 62 7.48 -10.74 27.04
C ARG A 62 7.23 -12.20 27.45
N THR A 63 6.59 -12.99 26.60
CA THR A 63 6.37 -14.43 26.86
C THR A 63 7.68 -15.20 26.98
N LEU A 64 8.73 -14.75 26.27
CA LEU A 64 10.09 -15.32 26.35
C LEU A 64 10.93 -14.72 27.50
N GLY A 65 10.37 -13.82 28.30
CA GLY A 65 11.08 -13.15 29.41
C GLY A 65 12.08 -12.08 28.93
N ILE A 66 11.95 -11.60 27.68
CA ILE A 66 12.81 -10.58 27.08
C ILE A 66 12.25 -9.21 27.41
N ASP A 67 13.08 -8.32 27.95
CA ASP A 67 12.74 -6.93 28.18
C ASP A 67 12.59 -6.18 26.84
N THR A 68 11.47 -5.50 26.65
CA THR A 68 11.13 -4.87 25.39
C THR A 68 10.26 -3.63 25.59
N PRO A 69 10.41 -2.60 24.73
CA PRO A 69 9.48 -1.49 24.66
C PRO A 69 8.05 -1.94 24.40
N SER A 70 7.08 -1.06 24.64
CA SER A 70 5.69 -1.33 24.28
C SER A 70 5.51 -1.46 22.75
N GLY A 71 4.43 -2.10 22.31
CA GLY A 71 4.10 -2.18 20.88
C GLY A 71 3.94 -0.79 20.24
N GLU A 72 3.44 0.19 20.99
CA GLU A 72 3.28 1.58 20.54
C GLU A 72 4.64 2.24 20.33
N GLU A 73 5.58 2.12 21.26
CA GLU A 73 6.94 2.65 21.12
C GLU A 73 7.69 2.01 19.96
N LEU A 74 7.51 0.70 19.74
CA LEU A 74 8.09 0.01 18.58
C LEU A 74 7.47 0.51 17.26
N ALA A 75 6.16 0.76 17.22
CA ALA A 75 5.49 1.33 16.06
C ALA A 75 5.94 2.77 15.75
N GLU A 76 6.27 3.55 16.78
CA GLU A 76 6.89 4.88 16.60
C GLU A 76 8.32 4.79 16.05
N ARG A 77 9.14 3.84 16.55
CA ARG A 77 10.49 3.59 16.02
C ARG A 77 10.44 3.17 14.55
N TYR A 78 9.51 2.28 14.21
CA TYR A 78 9.21 1.87 12.84
C TYR A 78 8.85 3.08 11.97
N SER A 79 7.93 3.92 12.42
CA SER A 79 7.47 5.10 11.67
C SER A 79 8.62 6.05 11.35
N ARG A 80 9.45 6.37 12.36
CA ARG A 80 10.65 7.21 12.17
C ARG A 80 11.65 6.61 11.19
N ALA A 81 11.83 5.28 11.20
CA ALA A 81 12.71 4.59 10.25
C ALA A 81 12.20 4.63 8.81
N CYS A 82 10.87 4.67 8.62
CA CYS A 82 10.23 4.67 7.29
C CYS A 82 10.19 6.04 6.62
N GLU A 83 9.84 7.10 7.37
CA GLU A 83 9.34 8.37 6.79
C GLU A 83 10.28 8.99 5.75
N ASP A 84 11.56 9.18 6.10
CA ASP A 84 12.52 9.79 5.18
C ASP A 84 12.92 8.86 4.04
N ALA A 85 13.06 7.55 4.33
CA ALA A 85 13.45 6.56 3.35
C ALA A 85 12.37 6.35 2.28
N ILE A 86 11.08 6.33 2.66
CA ILE A 86 9.96 6.19 1.71
C ILE A 86 9.84 7.43 0.83
N ALA A 87 10.00 8.63 1.39
CA ALA A 87 9.97 9.85 0.58
C ALA A 87 11.11 9.91 -0.44
N ALA A 88 12.27 9.35 -0.11
CA ALA A 88 13.46 9.35 -0.97
C ALA A 88 13.54 8.16 -1.95
N CYS A 89 12.75 7.08 -1.74
CA CYS A 89 12.86 5.90 -2.60
C CYS A 89 12.37 6.18 -4.03
N PRO A 90 12.82 5.40 -5.03
CA PRO A 90 12.36 5.56 -6.41
C PRO A 90 10.86 5.32 -6.56
N GLU A 91 10.26 5.92 -7.58
CA GLU A 91 8.92 5.54 -8.01
C GLU A 91 8.94 4.13 -8.66
N VAL A 92 7.80 3.47 -8.63
CA VAL A 92 7.59 2.26 -9.45
C VAL A 92 7.64 2.68 -10.92
N PRO A 93 8.29 1.90 -11.82
CA PRO A 93 8.45 2.28 -13.22
C PRO A 93 7.14 2.74 -13.85
N GLY A 94 7.16 3.94 -14.41
CA GLY A 94 6.02 4.51 -15.12
C GLY A 94 4.89 5.08 -14.26
N ALA A 95 5.02 5.14 -12.92
CA ALA A 95 3.95 5.63 -12.06
C ALA A 95 3.61 7.09 -12.34
N GLY A 96 4.60 7.99 -12.35
CA GLY A 96 4.39 9.40 -12.68
C GLY A 96 3.85 9.59 -14.08
N ALA A 97 4.40 8.90 -15.08
CA ALA A 97 3.96 8.99 -16.47
C ALA A 97 2.51 8.50 -16.65
N PHE A 98 2.09 7.47 -15.94
CA PHE A 98 0.73 6.97 -16.00
C PHE A 98 -0.25 7.93 -15.32
N LEU A 99 0.10 8.53 -14.19
CA LEU A 99 -0.70 9.58 -13.55
C LEU A 99 -0.86 10.81 -14.45
N ASP A 100 0.21 11.21 -15.16
CA ASP A 100 0.16 12.31 -16.13
C ASP A 100 -0.75 11.97 -17.32
N TRP A 101 -0.75 10.73 -17.76
CA TRP A 101 -1.62 10.25 -18.82
C TRP A 101 -3.10 10.19 -18.44
N LEU A 102 -3.43 9.82 -17.19
CA LEU A 102 -4.80 9.78 -16.68
C LEU A 102 -5.43 11.17 -16.52
N ARG A 103 -4.64 12.17 -16.15
CA ARG A 103 -5.11 13.53 -15.80
C ARG A 103 -6.00 14.19 -16.85
N PRO A 104 -5.64 14.26 -18.16
CA PRO A 104 -6.45 14.91 -19.19
C PRO A 104 -7.73 14.14 -19.53
N GLN A 105 -7.87 12.91 -19.09
CA GLN A 105 -9.01 12.04 -19.41
C GLN A 105 -10.19 12.20 -18.44
N GLY A 106 -10.05 13.04 -17.40
CA GLY A 106 -11.10 13.27 -16.42
C GLY A 106 -11.43 12.03 -15.57
N ILE A 107 -10.39 11.23 -15.30
CA ILE A 107 -10.50 10.02 -14.45
C ILE A 107 -10.19 10.40 -13.01
N ASP A 108 -11.08 10.06 -12.11
CA ASP A 108 -10.88 10.27 -10.67
C ASP A 108 -9.82 9.30 -10.14
N CYS A 109 -8.70 9.83 -9.64
CA CYS A 109 -7.61 9.05 -9.07
C CYS A 109 -7.60 9.16 -7.54
N PHE A 110 -7.42 8.05 -6.85
CA PHE A 110 -7.33 7.94 -5.40
C PHE A 110 -6.12 7.14 -4.99
N VAL A 111 -5.58 7.42 -3.80
CA VAL A 111 -4.66 6.52 -3.11
C VAL A 111 -5.40 5.86 -1.95
N VAL A 112 -5.26 4.53 -1.82
CA VAL A 112 -5.77 3.75 -0.68
C VAL A 112 -4.69 2.81 -0.19
N SER A 113 -4.18 3.00 1.04
CA SER A 113 -3.04 2.25 1.58
C SER A 113 -3.27 1.83 3.03
N GLY A 114 -2.66 0.72 3.44
CA GLY A 114 -2.55 0.32 4.85
C GLY A 114 -1.57 1.16 5.69
N THR A 115 -0.98 2.21 5.11
CA THR A 115 -0.22 3.22 5.85
C THR A 115 -1.19 4.13 6.60
N PRO A 116 -0.92 4.49 7.88
CA PRO A 116 -1.79 5.41 8.62
C PRO A 116 -2.01 6.73 7.88
N GLN A 117 -3.22 7.26 7.98
CA GLN A 117 -3.72 8.42 7.23
C GLN A 117 -2.78 9.64 7.23
N VAL A 118 -2.29 10.03 8.41
CA VAL A 118 -1.47 11.24 8.55
C VAL A 118 -0.10 11.10 7.87
N PRO A 119 0.72 10.09 8.17
CA PRO A 119 2.02 9.91 7.49
C PRO A 119 1.87 9.61 6.00
N LEU A 120 0.80 8.95 5.55
CA LEU A 120 0.56 8.72 4.12
C LEU A 120 0.36 10.05 3.39
N ARG A 121 -0.53 10.91 3.86
CA ARG A 121 -0.77 12.24 3.26
C ARG A 121 0.49 13.10 3.25
N GLU A 122 1.23 13.11 4.35
CA GLU A 122 2.49 13.87 4.43
C GLU A 122 3.51 13.36 3.41
N THR A 123 3.63 12.05 3.24
CA THR A 123 4.52 11.46 2.24
C THR A 123 4.09 11.84 0.82
N VAL A 124 2.81 11.71 0.48
CA VAL A 124 2.27 12.08 -0.85
C VAL A 124 2.52 13.56 -1.14
N ARG A 125 2.32 14.44 -0.14
CA ARG A 125 2.62 15.87 -0.25
C ARG A 125 4.12 16.15 -0.47
N ARG A 126 5.00 15.49 0.31
CA ARG A 126 6.46 15.66 0.21
C ARG A 126 7.04 15.26 -1.15
N ILE A 127 6.44 14.27 -1.80
CA ILE A 127 6.86 13.82 -3.14
C ILE A 127 6.16 14.58 -4.27
N GLY A 128 5.33 15.58 -3.96
CA GLY A 128 4.68 16.47 -4.94
C GLY A 128 3.57 15.82 -5.76
N LEU A 129 2.90 14.79 -5.22
CA LEU A 129 1.82 14.08 -5.92
C LEU A 129 0.41 14.43 -5.39
N GLU A 130 0.27 15.33 -4.42
CA GLU A 130 -1.02 15.65 -3.80
C GLU A 130 -2.09 16.08 -4.82
N ASP A 131 -1.72 16.92 -5.76
CA ASP A 131 -2.62 17.44 -6.81
C ASP A 131 -3.01 16.41 -7.89
N ARG A 132 -2.49 15.20 -7.81
CA ARG A 132 -2.80 14.12 -8.76
C ARG A 132 -3.97 13.26 -8.31
N PHE A 133 -4.38 13.40 -7.05
CA PHE A 133 -5.41 12.56 -6.45
C PHE A 133 -6.57 13.40 -5.93
N VAL A 134 -7.78 12.88 -6.13
CA VAL A 134 -9.00 13.43 -5.51
C VAL A 134 -8.91 13.29 -3.99
N ASP A 135 -8.36 12.18 -3.52
CA ASP A 135 -8.15 11.95 -2.09
C ASP A 135 -7.05 10.89 -1.84
N VAL A 136 -6.45 10.94 -0.65
CA VAL A 136 -5.43 10.02 -0.15
C VAL A 136 -5.93 9.43 1.15
N LEU A 137 -6.17 8.12 1.17
CA LEU A 137 -6.92 7.40 2.19
C LEU A 137 -6.04 6.29 2.80
N GLY A 138 -5.90 6.31 4.12
CA GLY A 138 -5.06 5.39 4.88
C GLY A 138 -5.77 4.78 6.09
N ASP A 139 -5.06 3.91 6.84
CA ASP A 139 -5.55 3.39 8.11
C ASP A 139 -5.97 4.53 9.08
N PRO A 140 -6.99 4.27 9.97
CA PRO A 140 -7.45 2.94 10.40
C PRO A 140 -8.61 2.34 9.60
N THR A 141 -9.12 3.01 8.57
CA THR A 141 -10.18 2.46 7.73
C THR A 141 -9.57 1.44 6.76
N GLY A 142 -10.14 0.24 6.69
CA GLY A 142 -9.66 -0.82 5.79
C GLY A 142 -9.95 -0.53 4.32
N LYS A 143 -9.13 -1.08 3.41
CA LYS A 143 -9.26 -0.89 1.95
C LYS A 143 -10.67 -1.18 1.41
N PRO A 144 -11.38 -2.28 1.78
CA PRO A 144 -12.73 -2.54 1.26
C PRO A 144 -13.72 -1.43 1.59
N GLN A 145 -13.64 -0.85 2.81
CA GLN A 145 -14.53 0.25 3.20
C GLN A 145 -14.20 1.52 2.41
N HIS A 146 -12.92 1.85 2.24
CA HIS A 146 -12.50 3.00 1.42
C HIS A 146 -13.03 2.87 -0.03
N TYR A 147 -12.97 1.68 -0.64
CA TYR A 147 -13.46 1.47 -2.00
C TYR A 147 -14.98 1.66 -2.10
N ALA A 148 -15.73 1.15 -1.12
CA ALA A 148 -17.17 1.36 -1.06
C ALA A 148 -17.51 2.86 -0.89
N ASP A 149 -16.80 3.57 -0.02
CA ASP A 149 -16.99 5.00 0.23
C ASP A 149 -16.64 5.85 -1.01
N ILE A 150 -15.58 5.49 -1.76
CA ILE A 150 -15.21 6.13 -3.03
C ILE A 150 -16.36 6.00 -4.03
N LEU A 151 -16.89 4.81 -4.26
CA LEU A 151 -18.01 4.60 -5.18
C LEU A 151 -19.27 5.33 -4.74
N ALA A 152 -19.62 5.29 -3.44
CA ALA A 152 -20.76 6.02 -2.91
C ALA A 152 -20.64 7.54 -3.09
N ARG A 153 -19.42 8.08 -2.92
CA ARG A 153 -19.12 9.52 -3.00
C ARG A 153 -19.05 10.04 -4.44
N THR A 154 -18.54 9.22 -5.36
CA THR A 154 -18.37 9.60 -6.77
C THR A 154 -19.60 9.26 -7.63
N GLY A 155 -20.41 8.31 -7.20
CA GLY A 155 -21.54 7.79 -8.00
C GLY A 155 -21.11 6.94 -9.20
N HIS A 156 -19.84 6.56 -9.29
CA HIS A 156 -19.35 5.70 -10.38
C HIS A 156 -19.88 4.27 -10.23
N ALA A 157 -20.19 3.62 -11.36
CA ALA A 157 -20.57 2.22 -11.37
C ALA A 157 -19.35 1.33 -11.02
N PRO A 158 -19.53 0.29 -10.20
CA PRO A 158 -18.44 -0.57 -9.72
C PRO A 158 -17.50 -1.08 -10.81
N GLU A 159 -18.02 -1.52 -11.95
CA GLU A 159 -17.24 -2.02 -13.08
C GLU A 159 -16.37 -0.98 -13.79
N THR A 160 -16.54 0.31 -13.45
CA THR A 160 -15.72 1.42 -13.96
C THR A 160 -14.56 1.76 -13.05
N LEU A 161 -14.45 1.09 -11.88
CA LEU A 161 -13.33 1.23 -10.96
C LEU A 161 -12.24 0.23 -11.32
N LEU A 162 -11.02 0.74 -11.48
CA LEU A 162 -9.79 -0.02 -11.62
C LEU A 162 -8.91 0.17 -10.39
N ALA A 163 -8.63 -0.90 -9.68
CA ALA A 163 -7.63 -0.92 -8.64
C ALA A 163 -6.27 -1.34 -9.20
N ILE A 164 -5.22 -0.69 -8.74
CA ILE A 164 -3.83 -0.99 -9.07
C ILE A 164 -3.07 -1.17 -7.76
N GLY A 165 -2.50 -2.35 -7.58
CA GLY A 165 -1.83 -2.72 -6.33
C GLY A 165 -0.83 -3.84 -6.51
N ASP A 166 0.01 -4.08 -5.50
CA ASP A 166 0.96 -5.16 -5.46
C ASP A 166 0.51 -6.32 -4.54
N GLY A 167 -0.48 -6.09 -3.67
CA GLY A 167 -0.97 -7.01 -2.66
C GLY A 167 -2.26 -7.76 -3.02
N ASP A 168 -2.52 -8.85 -2.31
CA ASP A 168 -3.78 -9.60 -2.42
C ASP A 168 -4.95 -8.88 -1.73
N ASP A 169 -4.65 -8.02 -0.76
CA ASP A 169 -5.63 -7.15 -0.09
C ASP A 169 -6.19 -6.07 -1.04
N ASP A 170 -5.40 -5.54 -1.98
CA ASP A 170 -5.86 -4.64 -3.04
C ASP A 170 -6.85 -5.32 -3.96
N LYS A 171 -6.48 -6.53 -4.41
CA LYS A 171 -7.34 -7.37 -5.25
C LYS A 171 -8.66 -7.71 -4.55
N ALA A 172 -8.57 -8.15 -3.30
CA ALA A 172 -9.75 -8.50 -2.50
C ALA A 172 -10.67 -7.29 -2.30
N ALA A 173 -10.10 -6.10 -2.02
CA ALA A 173 -10.86 -4.87 -1.88
C ALA A 173 -11.55 -4.46 -3.18
N ALA A 174 -10.87 -4.52 -4.34
CA ALA A 174 -11.46 -4.24 -5.65
C ALA A 174 -12.64 -5.16 -5.95
N PHE A 175 -12.45 -6.46 -5.77
CA PHE A 175 -13.49 -7.46 -6.07
C PHE A 175 -14.67 -7.41 -5.10
N SER A 176 -14.45 -6.99 -3.83
CA SER A 176 -15.54 -6.84 -2.86
C SER A 176 -16.57 -5.79 -3.27
N VAL A 177 -16.20 -4.84 -4.11
CA VAL A 177 -17.09 -3.80 -4.64
C VAL A 177 -17.47 -4.01 -6.11
N GLY A 178 -17.02 -5.09 -6.76
CA GLY A 178 -17.28 -5.36 -8.18
C GLY A 178 -16.36 -4.60 -9.15
N GLY A 179 -15.25 -4.08 -8.67
CA GLY A 179 -14.22 -3.41 -9.47
C GLY A 179 -13.27 -4.37 -10.18
N GLN A 180 -12.37 -3.81 -10.97
CA GLN A 180 -11.31 -4.50 -11.70
C GLN A 180 -9.97 -4.33 -10.99
N PHE A 181 -9.00 -5.21 -11.26
CA PHE A 181 -7.70 -5.18 -10.60
C PHE A 181 -6.55 -5.44 -11.58
N VAL A 182 -5.47 -4.68 -11.46
CA VAL A 182 -4.19 -4.92 -12.11
C VAL A 182 -3.09 -4.98 -11.05
N ARG A 183 -2.28 -6.03 -11.10
CA ARG A 183 -1.16 -6.22 -10.19
C ARG A 183 0.12 -5.55 -10.69
N VAL A 184 0.80 -4.85 -9.81
CA VAL A 184 2.19 -4.42 -10.01
C VAL A 184 3.12 -5.54 -9.55
N LYS A 185 4.00 -6.01 -10.44
CA LYS A 185 4.96 -7.08 -10.15
C LYS A 185 6.13 -6.57 -9.31
N GLY A 186 6.69 -7.47 -8.49
CA GLY A 186 7.86 -7.16 -7.65
C GLY A 186 7.52 -6.61 -6.26
N GLY A 187 6.24 -6.48 -5.94
CA GLY A 187 5.74 -6.11 -4.62
C GLY A 187 5.44 -7.32 -3.73
N ALA A 188 4.45 -7.17 -2.83
CA ALA A 188 4.15 -8.13 -1.78
C ALA A 188 3.44 -9.41 -2.25
N GLY A 189 2.66 -9.36 -3.31
CA GLY A 189 1.84 -10.49 -3.78
C GLY A 189 2.44 -11.23 -4.98
N ALA A 190 2.10 -12.53 -5.10
CA ALA A 190 2.45 -13.33 -6.27
C ALA A 190 1.38 -13.21 -7.38
N VAL A 191 1.83 -13.11 -8.63
CA VAL A 191 0.93 -13.09 -9.78
C VAL A 191 0.19 -14.43 -9.90
N GLN A 192 -1.13 -14.37 -10.00
CA GLN A 192 -1.99 -15.54 -10.16
C GLN A 192 -2.32 -15.78 -11.64
N THR A 193 -2.67 -17.04 -11.99
CA THR A 193 -3.05 -17.39 -13.37
C THR A 193 -4.28 -16.60 -13.82
N GLY A 194 -4.20 -15.94 -14.98
CA GLY A 194 -5.28 -15.14 -15.54
C GLY A 194 -5.42 -13.72 -14.97
N GLU A 195 -4.49 -13.31 -14.09
CA GLU A 195 -4.45 -11.97 -13.53
C GLU A 195 -3.67 -11.01 -14.46
N TRP A 196 -4.21 -9.82 -14.67
CA TRP A 196 -3.44 -8.75 -15.32
C TRP A 196 -2.31 -8.31 -14.40
N ALA A 197 -1.09 -8.33 -14.90
CA ALA A 197 0.07 -7.98 -14.11
C ALA A 197 1.14 -7.28 -14.96
N VAL A 198 1.62 -6.14 -14.47
CA VAL A 198 2.54 -5.24 -15.16
C VAL A 198 3.85 -5.06 -14.39
N ASN A 199 4.95 -4.75 -15.10
CA ASN A 199 6.21 -4.35 -14.49
C ASN A 199 6.33 -2.80 -14.40
N ALA A 200 5.63 -2.09 -15.29
CA ALA A 200 5.53 -0.64 -15.29
C ALA A 200 4.07 -0.21 -15.44
N LEU A 201 3.66 0.85 -14.76
CA LEU A 201 2.26 1.29 -14.79
C LEU A 201 1.82 1.73 -16.20
N THR A 202 2.72 2.23 -17.02
CA THR A 202 2.42 2.57 -18.43
C THR A 202 2.00 1.38 -19.29
N GLU A 203 2.32 0.14 -18.89
CA GLU A 203 1.88 -1.07 -19.60
C GLU A 203 0.36 -1.28 -19.47
N ILE A 204 -0.29 -0.69 -18.45
CA ILE A 204 -1.73 -0.80 -18.23
C ILE A 204 -2.53 -0.28 -19.43
N CYS A 205 -2.03 0.77 -20.10
CA CYS A 205 -2.66 1.33 -21.30
C CYS A 205 -2.72 0.34 -22.48
N ALA A 206 -1.90 -0.71 -22.45
CA ALA A 206 -1.86 -1.73 -23.48
C ALA A 206 -2.71 -2.99 -23.18
N ILE A 207 -3.43 -3.01 -22.05
CA ILE A 207 -4.35 -4.10 -21.70
C ILE A 207 -5.66 -3.88 -22.48
N PRO A 208 -6.00 -4.74 -23.47
CA PRO A 208 -7.10 -4.47 -24.40
C PRO A 208 -8.50 -4.42 -23.73
N GLU A 209 -8.65 -5.14 -22.62
CA GLU A 209 -9.92 -5.23 -21.87
C GLU A 209 -10.17 -3.98 -21.03
N LEU A 210 -9.14 -3.18 -20.74
CA LEU A 210 -9.25 -1.93 -20.00
C LEU A 210 -9.52 -0.77 -20.97
N VAL A 211 -10.76 -0.32 -21.02
CA VAL A 211 -11.18 0.78 -21.88
C VAL A 211 -11.14 2.09 -21.08
N PHE A 212 -10.27 2.99 -21.46
CA PHE A 212 -10.20 4.36 -20.94
C PHE A 212 -10.96 5.32 -21.85
N PRO A 213 -11.37 6.53 -21.37
CA PRO A 213 -12.03 7.56 -22.16
C PRO A 213 -11.26 8.04 -23.39
#